data_93a8a69aac5e9cf91a811b8f0c3c49b3
#
_entry.id   93a8a69aac5e9cf91a811b8f0c3c49b3
#
_cell.length_a   1.000
_cell.length_b   1.000
_cell.length_c   1.000
_cell.angle_alpha   90.00
_cell.angle_beta   90.00
_cell.angle_gamma   90.00
#
_symmetry.space_group_name_H-M   'P 1'
#
loop_
_entity.id
_entity.type
_entity.pdbx_description
1 polymer ?
#
loop_
_entity_poly.entity_id
_entity_poly.type
_entity_poly.pdbx_seq_one_letter_code
_entity_poly.pdbx_strand_id
1 'polypeptide(L)'
;MTDQELRERFHHAVDATLSGLEGDPLLAQRVILQARPKEEPRMKKKVSVGLAMVLALLLMSVTALAAASLWGVIDFTGRYGTKLLDSAADTVQTGIPQQGGQGEVVSFTLREAICDGQAAYMVFDATPMDKSTLLIMDDIGPDEPALCLGKGYPENMTVAEYAESKGYTRIIRVGVSEDRDENGHADFDISSREGVMTETGLTLSALGEGAFDETAEMAFRMWVIDAMAEEVVERVPMTATLHVDEPLWTASASVALDYPEAGVRIDGVEMTGTVMGIYSKVTFTVTDQAIYDGYDLGFWLEILDENGERMSSGALAQGSMSNPDENGQAHYIDSLQAMTEAPTTIGIRAYSCWTKERCEAITVTLGE
;
A
#
# COMPACT_ATOMS: atom_id res chain seq x y z
N MET A 1 18.58 -42.33 -3.97
CA MET A 1 18.48 -41.20 -4.90
C MET A 1 19.87 -40.91 -5.41
N THR A 2 20.16 -41.10 -6.68
CA THR A 2 21.47 -40.89 -7.27
C THR A 2 21.68 -39.38 -7.51
N ASP A 3 22.96 -38.97 -7.56
CA ASP A 3 23.31 -37.56 -7.88
C ASP A 3 22.68 -37.06 -9.20
N GLN A 4 22.42 -38.00 -10.12
CA GLN A 4 21.79 -37.69 -11.40
C GLN A 4 20.31 -37.39 -11.27
N GLU A 5 19.58 -38.13 -10.44
CA GLU A 5 18.15 -37.85 -10.13
C GLU A 5 17.96 -36.54 -9.39
N LEU A 6 18.95 -36.16 -8.54
CA LEU A 6 18.90 -34.86 -7.82
C LEU A 6 19.12 -33.70 -8.81
N ARG A 7 20.04 -33.85 -9.77
CA ARG A 7 20.29 -32.84 -10.80
C ARG A 7 19.09 -32.64 -11.74
N GLU A 8 18.45 -33.74 -12.16
CA GLU A 8 17.29 -33.67 -13.05
C GLU A 8 16.09 -32.98 -12.35
N ARG A 9 15.87 -33.30 -11.08
CA ARG A 9 14.81 -32.62 -10.28
C ARG A 9 15.11 -31.15 -10.05
N PHE A 10 16.38 -30.81 -9.82
CA PHE A 10 16.80 -29.43 -9.66
C PHE A 10 16.63 -28.63 -10.96
N HIS A 11 17.01 -29.19 -12.10
CA HIS A 11 16.80 -28.60 -13.42
C HIS A 11 15.28 -28.40 -13.69
N HIS A 12 14.47 -29.41 -13.42
CA HIS A 12 13.02 -29.30 -13.61
C HIS A 12 12.37 -28.23 -12.71
N ALA A 13 12.83 -28.10 -11.46
CA ALA A 13 12.33 -27.07 -10.55
C ALA A 13 12.75 -25.66 -10.97
N VAL A 14 14.01 -25.50 -11.43
CA VAL A 14 14.54 -24.22 -11.95
C VAL A 14 13.81 -23.83 -13.25
N ASP A 15 13.64 -24.76 -14.18
CA ASP A 15 12.91 -24.52 -15.44
C ASP A 15 11.44 -24.19 -15.21
N ALA A 16 10.77 -24.85 -14.26
CA ALA A 16 9.39 -24.56 -13.91
C ALA A 16 9.21 -23.17 -13.26
N THR A 17 10.21 -22.74 -12.47
CA THR A 17 10.17 -21.45 -11.78
C THR A 17 10.55 -20.29 -12.69
N LEU A 18 11.42 -20.53 -13.70
CA LEU A 18 11.91 -19.50 -14.62
C LEU A 18 11.12 -19.41 -15.94
N SER A 19 10.25 -20.36 -16.24
CA SER A 19 9.48 -20.40 -17.50
C SER A 19 8.44 -19.26 -17.64
N GLY A 20 8.23 -18.46 -16.63
CA GLY A 20 7.36 -17.29 -16.66
C GLY A 20 8.10 -15.95 -16.63
N LEU A 21 9.43 -15.95 -16.53
CA LEU A 21 10.24 -14.74 -16.51
C LEU A 21 10.87 -14.53 -17.90
N GLU A 22 10.43 -13.52 -18.62
CA GLU A 22 11.15 -12.99 -19.78
C GLU A 22 12.42 -12.26 -19.30
N GLY A 23 13.32 -12.98 -18.64
CA GLY A 23 14.59 -12.46 -18.15
C GLY A 23 15.71 -12.65 -19.16
N ASP A 24 16.71 -11.78 -19.13
CA ASP A 24 17.91 -11.78 -19.96
C ASP A 24 18.50 -13.20 -20.08
N PRO A 25 18.52 -13.81 -21.29
CA PRO A 25 19.03 -15.17 -21.50
C PRO A 25 20.52 -15.32 -21.12
N LEU A 26 21.24 -14.22 -20.95
CA LEU A 26 22.64 -14.23 -20.50
C LEU A 26 22.78 -14.44 -18.99
N LEU A 27 21.73 -14.19 -18.19
CA LEU A 27 21.79 -14.36 -16.73
C LEU A 27 21.83 -15.84 -16.35
N ALA A 28 21.04 -16.68 -17.00
CA ALA A 28 21.04 -18.11 -16.82
C ALA A 28 22.41 -18.73 -17.22
N GLN A 29 23.00 -18.26 -18.32
CA GLN A 29 24.34 -18.72 -18.74
C GLN A 29 25.46 -18.28 -17.78
N ARG A 30 25.38 -17.08 -17.19
CA ARG A 30 26.32 -16.60 -16.17
C ARG A 30 26.25 -17.43 -14.89
N VAL A 31 25.07 -17.77 -14.43
CA VAL A 31 24.87 -18.61 -13.24
C VAL A 31 25.44 -20.02 -13.48
N ILE A 32 25.18 -20.62 -14.65
CA ILE A 32 25.70 -21.95 -15.01
C ILE A 32 27.22 -21.93 -15.16
N LEU A 33 27.82 -20.87 -15.72
CA LEU A 33 29.27 -20.72 -15.86
C LEU A 33 29.99 -20.51 -14.53
N GLN A 34 29.36 -19.83 -13.56
CA GLN A 34 29.91 -19.67 -12.21
C GLN A 34 29.73 -20.93 -11.35
N ALA A 35 28.76 -21.78 -11.63
CA ALA A 35 28.51 -23.04 -10.93
C ALA A 35 29.39 -24.21 -11.40
N ARG A 36 30.23 -24.04 -12.44
CA ARG A 36 31.16 -25.09 -12.85
C ARG A 36 32.21 -25.31 -11.77
N PRO A 37 32.32 -26.53 -11.19
CA PRO A 37 33.36 -26.83 -10.23
C PRO A 37 34.72 -26.78 -10.92
N LYS A 38 35.61 -25.90 -10.45
CA LYS A 38 37.07 -26.04 -10.71
C LYS A 38 37.51 -27.28 -9.97
N GLU A 39 38.13 -28.21 -10.71
CA GLU A 39 38.83 -29.35 -10.10
C GLU A 39 39.95 -28.83 -9.19
N GLU A 40 39.77 -28.97 -7.88
CA GLU A 40 40.76 -28.71 -6.87
C GLU A 40 40.88 -29.89 -5.91
N PRO A 41 42.10 -30.09 -5.34
CA PRO A 41 42.45 -31.31 -4.60
C PRO A 41 41.67 -31.40 -3.27
N ARG A 42 41.36 -32.64 -2.91
CA ARG A 42 40.61 -33.05 -1.70
C ARG A 42 41.19 -32.47 -0.41
N MET A 43 40.74 -31.32 0.00
CA MET A 43 40.77 -30.89 1.43
C MET A 43 39.40 -31.02 2.02
N LYS A 44 39.29 -31.69 3.17
CA LYS A 44 38.06 -31.73 3.98
C LYS A 44 37.73 -30.31 4.46
N LYS A 45 37.01 -29.54 3.67
CA LYS A 45 36.56 -28.21 4.07
C LYS A 45 35.39 -28.35 5.05
N LYS A 46 35.58 -27.96 6.29
CA LYS A 46 34.50 -27.59 7.18
C LYS A 46 33.81 -26.39 6.52
N VAL A 47 32.59 -26.57 6.03
CA VAL A 47 31.74 -25.46 5.56
C VAL A 47 31.62 -24.50 6.72
N SER A 48 32.16 -23.28 6.57
CA SER A 48 32.11 -22.32 7.66
C SER A 48 30.63 -21.94 7.89
N VAL A 49 30.23 -21.80 9.16
CA VAL A 49 28.89 -21.37 9.53
C VAL A 49 28.50 -20.08 8.81
N GLY A 50 29.50 -19.22 8.53
CA GLY A 50 29.30 -18.00 7.75
C GLY A 50 28.86 -18.23 6.30
N LEU A 51 29.44 -19.25 5.60
CA LEU A 51 29.01 -19.58 4.24
C LEU A 51 27.60 -20.20 4.21
N ALA A 52 27.27 -20.99 5.24
CA ALA A 52 25.91 -21.54 5.38
C ALA A 52 24.89 -20.41 5.69
N MET A 53 25.25 -19.41 6.48
CA MET A 53 24.40 -18.24 6.72
C MET A 53 24.23 -17.37 5.47
N VAL A 54 25.30 -17.12 4.72
CA VAL A 54 25.20 -16.36 3.46
C VAL A 54 24.35 -17.10 2.42
N LEU A 55 24.49 -18.44 2.32
CA LEU A 55 23.63 -19.26 1.46
C LEU A 55 22.18 -19.29 1.94
N ALA A 56 21.94 -19.31 3.23
CA ALA A 56 20.60 -19.24 3.80
C ALA A 56 19.95 -17.86 3.56
N LEU A 57 20.72 -16.78 3.70
CA LEU A 57 20.26 -15.42 3.38
C LEU A 57 20.01 -15.23 1.88
N LEU A 58 20.85 -15.79 1.01
CA LEU A 58 20.61 -15.79 -0.44
C LEU A 58 19.40 -16.64 -0.83
N LEU A 59 19.20 -17.79 -0.21
CA LEU A 59 18.00 -18.62 -0.44
C LEU A 59 16.73 -17.94 0.11
N MET A 60 16.80 -17.26 1.24
CA MET A 60 15.68 -16.50 1.77
C MET A 60 15.35 -15.28 0.90
N SER A 61 16.34 -14.59 0.34
CA SER A 61 16.10 -13.47 -0.59
C SER A 61 15.49 -13.92 -1.92
N VAL A 62 15.88 -15.08 -2.44
CA VAL A 62 15.31 -15.64 -3.69
C VAL A 62 13.88 -16.17 -3.44
N THR A 63 13.61 -16.76 -2.27
CA THR A 63 12.24 -17.20 -1.92
C THR A 63 11.33 -16.04 -1.61
N ALA A 64 11.83 -14.95 -1.03
CA ALA A 64 11.07 -13.72 -0.84
C ALA A 64 10.68 -13.08 -2.18
N LEU A 65 11.60 -13.03 -3.15
CA LEU A 65 11.30 -12.55 -4.51
C LEU A 65 10.27 -13.44 -5.26
N ALA A 66 10.30 -14.77 -5.06
CA ALA A 66 9.34 -15.68 -5.71
C ALA A 66 7.95 -15.67 -5.03
N ALA A 67 7.89 -15.37 -3.73
CA ALA A 67 6.61 -15.21 -3.01
C ALA A 67 5.98 -13.82 -3.25
N ALA A 68 6.79 -12.79 -3.52
CA ALA A 68 6.35 -11.42 -3.77
C ALA A 68 5.48 -11.26 -5.03
N SER A 69 5.46 -12.26 -5.94
CA SER A 69 4.73 -12.17 -7.21
C SER A 69 3.21 -12.38 -7.10
N LEU A 70 2.67 -12.76 -5.95
CA LEU A 70 1.25 -13.12 -5.85
C LEU A 70 0.37 -12.05 -5.19
N TRP A 71 0.88 -11.23 -4.27
CA TRP A 71 0.12 -10.20 -3.55
C TRP A 71 1.08 -9.22 -2.85
N GLY A 72 1.75 -8.39 -3.63
CA GLY A 72 2.62 -7.34 -3.12
C GLY A 72 1.92 -5.98 -3.05
N VAL A 73 2.64 -5.00 -2.56
CA VAL A 73 2.20 -3.60 -2.49
C VAL A 73 1.71 -3.08 -3.85
N ILE A 74 2.35 -3.48 -4.95
CA ILE A 74 1.96 -3.09 -6.31
C ILE A 74 0.59 -3.67 -6.71
N ASP A 75 0.32 -4.94 -6.39
CA ASP A 75 -0.98 -5.56 -6.68
C ASP A 75 -2.11 -4.95 -5.85
N PHE A 76 -1.81 -4.60 -4.60
CA PHE A 76 -2.75 -3.93 -3.70
C PHE A 76 -3.19 -2.58 -4.27
N THR A 77 -2.24 -1.72 -4.65
CA THR A 77 -2.57 -0.39 -5.20
C THR A 77 -3.35 -0.48 -6.50
N GLY A 78 -3.04 -1.44 -7.37
CA GLY A 78 -3.77 -1.67 -8.61
C GLY A 78 -5.25 -2.03 -8.42
N ARG A 79 -5.63 -2.65 -7.30
CA ARG A 79 -7.03 -3.01 -6.97
C ARG A 79 -7.90 -1.80 -6.68
N TYR A 80 -7.33 -0.76 -6.07
CA TYR A 80 -8.04 0.49 -5.81
C TYR A 80 -8.13 1.40 -7.02
N GLY A 81 -7.74 0.90 -8.22
CA GLY A 81 -7.72 1.69 -9.44
C GLY A 81 -6.59 2.72 -9.47
N THR A 82 -5.70 2.67 -8.48
CA THR A 82 -4.52 3.53 -8.43
C THR A 82 -3.49 3.00 -9.40
N LYS A 83 -3.14 3.82 -10.35
CA LYS A 83 -2.08 3.51 -11.29
C LYS A 83 -0.79 4.16 -10.78
N LEU A 84 0.03 3.35 -10.13
CA LEU A 84 1.40 3.74 -9.79
C LEU A 84 2.24 3.90 -11.06
N LEU A 85 3.33 4.65 -10.95
CA LEU A 85 4.36 4.62 -12.00
C LEU A 85 5.05 3.26 -12.06
N ASP A 86 5.51 2.86 -13.24
CA ASP A 86 6.26 1.61 -13.40
C ASP A 86 7.51 1.59 -12.52
N SER A 87 8.12 2.77 -12.26
CA SER A 87 9.26 2.95 -11.35
C SER A 87 8.93 2.68 -9.88
N ALA A 88 7.66 2.66 -9.48
CA ALA A 88 7.27 2.36 -8.10
C ALA A 88 7.73 0.95 -7.67
N ALA A 89 7.89 0.03 -8.60
CA ALA A 89 8.42 -1.30 -8.31
C ALA A 89 9.86 -1.27 -7.77
N ASP A 90 10.64 -0.26 -8.16
CA ASP A 90 12.03 -0.09 -7.72
C ASP A 90 12.13 0.51 -6.31
N THR A 91 11.05 1.11 -5.80
CA THR A 91 10.98 1.73 -4.46
C THR A 91 10.36 0.82 -3.40
N VAL A 92 9.93 -0.40 -3.79
CA VAL A 92 9.40 -1.38 -2.84
C VAL A 92 10.46 -1.78 -1.83
N GLN A 93 10.23 -1.46 -0.58
CA GLN A 93 11.07 -1.83 0.54
C GLN A 93 10.72 -3.23 1.02
N THR A 94 11.74 -4.06 1.24
CA THR A 94 11.65 -5.40 1.82
C THR A 94 12.69 -5.55 2.92
N GLY A 95 12.53 -6.54 3.81
CA GLY A 95 13.45 -6.69 4.94
C GLY A 95 13.41 -5.51 5.92
N ILE A 96 12.27 -4.90 6.05
CA ILE A 96 12.02 -3.69 6.82
C ILE A 96 12.39 -3.90 8.29
N PRO A 97 13.18 -3.00 8.91
CA PRO A 97 13.45 -3.05 10.33
C PRO A 97 12.15 -2.93 11.13
N GLN A 98 11.87 -3.92 11.97
CA GLN A 98 10.63 -3.98 12.74
C GLN A 98 10.85 -4.61 14.11
N GLN A 99 10.05 -4.23 15.10
CA GLN A 99 10.05 -4.76 16.45
C GLN A 99 8.63 -5.13 16.86
N GLY A 100 8.47 -6.15 17.70
CA GLY A 100 7.15 -6.67 18.07
C GLY A 100 6.56 -7.57 16.98
N GLY A 101 5.25 -7.55 16.85
CA GLY A 101 4.51 -8.37 15.88
C GLY A 101 4.35 -9.85 16.29
N GLN A 102 4.99 -10.31 17.38
CA GLN A 102 4.88 -11.68 17.87
C GLN A 102 3.75 -11.79 18.88
N GLY A 103 2.66 -12.47 18.50
CA GLY A 103 1.55 -12.78 19.36
C GLY A 103 1.55 -14.24 19.83
N GLU A 104 0.68 -14.56 20.77
CA GLU A 104 0.45 -15.94 21.23
C GLU A 104 -0.47 -16.72 20.27
N VAL A 105 -1.38 -16.02 19.60
CA VAL A 105 -2.36 -16.61 18.68
C VAL A 105 -1.96 -16.37 17.23
N VAL A 106 -1.52 -15.16 16.89
CA VAL A 106 -1.13 -14.75 15.53
C VAL A 106 0.18 -13.97 15.58
N SER A 107 1.09 -14.28 14.68
CA SER A 107 2.32 -13.52 14.43
C SER A 107 2.14 -12.64 13.20
N PHE A 108 2.59 -11.39 13.28
CA PHE A 108 2.53 -10.40 12.22
C PHE A 108 3.93 -10.00 11.77
N THR A 109 4.09 -9.79 10.47
CA THR A 109 5.34 -9.32 9.88
C THR A 109 5.01 -8.32 8.78
N LEU A 110 5.58 -7.12 8.84
CA LEU A 110 5.55 -6.19 7.72
C LEU A 110 6.51 -6.70 6.65
N ARG A 111 5.97 -7.15 5.52
CA ARG A 111 6.73 -7.80 4.46
C ARG A 111 7.27 -6.81 3.44
N GLU A 112 6.43 -5.90 3.01
CA GLU A 112 6.70 -4.93 1.96
C GLU A 112 6.05 -3.59 2.28
N ALA A 113 6.68 -2.50 1.86
CA ALA A 113 6.11 -1.17 1.91
C ALA A 113 6.65 -0.30 0.77
N ILE A 114 5.87 0.72 0.40
CA ILE A 114 6.32 1.92 -0.31
C ILE A 114 5.89 3.09 0.56
N CYS A 115 6.78 4.04 0.80
CA CYS A 115 6.48 5.22 1.60
C CYS A 115 7.00 6.46 0.90
N ASP A 116 6.16 7.47 0.77
CA ASP A 116 6.54 8.82 0.36
C ASP A 116 6.22 9.84 1.46
N GLY A 117 6.40 11.11 1.21
CA GLY A 117 6.17 12.13 2.22
C GLY A 117 4.72 12.29 2.70
N GLN A 118 3.75 11.58 2.12
CA GLN A 118 2.32 11.75 2.41
C GLN A 118 1.58 10.44 2.68
N ALA A 119 2.09 9.33 2.17
CA ALA A 119 1.45 8.03 2.29
C ALA A 119 2.44 6.89 2.45
N ALA A 120 1.97 5.80 3.06
CA ALA A 120 2.67 4.53 3.12
C ALA A 120 1.71 3.40 2.73
N TYR A 121 2.04 2.68 1.65
CA TYR A 121 1.40 1.41 1.31
C TYR A 121 2.18 0.28 1.95
N MET A 122 1.49 -0.56 2.69
CA MET A 122 2.09 -1.60 3.52
C MET A 122 1.41 -2.93 3.31
N VAL A 123 2.20 -4.00 3.32
CA VAL A 123 1.70 -5.38 3.24
C VAL A 123 2.26 -6.18 4.40
N PHE A 124 1.36 -6.69 5.22
CA PHE A 124 1.66 -7.52 6.39
C PHE A 124 1.28 -8.97 6.11
N ASP A 125 2.08 -9.89 6.61
CA ASP A 125 1.70 -11.29 6.72
C ASP A 125 1.26 -11.57 8.15
N ALA A 126 0.05 -12.10 8.30
CA ALA A 126 -0.52 -12.60 9.54
C ALA A 126 -0.52 -14.13 9.53
N THR A 127 0.29 -14.74 10.39
CA THR A 127 0.48 -16.18 10.43
C THR A 127 -0.06 -16.74 11.73
N PRO A 128 -1.03 -17.68 11.70
CA PRO A 128 -1.54 -18.33 12.91
C PRO A 128 -0.44 -19.19 13.54
N MET A 129 -0.33 -19.14 14.88
CA MET A 129 0.62 -19.96 15.63
C MET A 129 0.26 -21.44 15.59
N ASP A 130 -1.03 -21.75 15.48
CA ASP A 130 -1.52 -23.10 15.24
C ASP A 130 -2.39 -23.17 13.98
N LYS A 131 -1.76 -23.55 12.86
CA LYS A 131 -2.42 -23.68 11.56
C LYS A 131 -3.42 -24.82 11.47
N SER A 132 -3.38 -25.78 12.41
CA SER A 132 -4.24 -26.96 12.37
C SER A 132 -5.60 -26.70 13.01
N THR A 133 -5.70 -25.69 13.86
CA THR A 133 -6.92 -25.40 14.63
C THR A 133 -7.51 -24.02 14.38
N LEU A 134 -6.75 -23.11 13.78
CA LEU A 134 -7.15 -21.72 13.55
C LEU A 134 -7.41 -21.44 12.07
N LEU A 135 -8.63 -21.01 11.75
CA LEU A 135 -8.93 -20.30 10.52
C LEU A 135 -8.74 -18.80 10.77
N ILE A 136 -7.79 -18.19 10.07
CA ILE A 136 -7.54 -16.75 10.14
C ILE A 136 -8.20 -16.06 8.94
N MET A 137 -8.82 -14.91 9.15
CA MET A 137 -9.48 -14.15 8.09
C MET A 137 -9.43 -12.64 8.35
N ASP A 138 -9.78 -11.88 7.37
CA ASP A 138 -10.01 -10.44 7.44
C ASP A 138 -11.39 -10.13 8.09
N ASP A 139 -11.88 -8.93 7.93
CA ASP A 139 -13.15 -8.43 8.50
C ASP A 139 -14.39 -9.03 7.83
N ILE A 140 -14.42 -10.36 7.77
CA ILE A 140 -15.53 -11.17 7.26
C ILE A 140 -16.24 -11.82 8.46
N GLY A 141 -17.58 -11.85 8.43
CA GLY A 141 -18.35 -12.50 9.48
C GLY A 141 -18.34 -14.03 9.36
N PRO A 142 -18.48 -14.78 10.47
CA PRO A 142 -18.57 -16.23 10.45
C PRO A 142 -19.83 -16.74 9.73
N ASP A 143 -20.90 -15.95 9.69
CA ASP A 143 -22.17 -16.25 9.02
C ASP A 143 -22.17 -15.87 7.53
N GLU A 144 -21.13 -15.16 7.06
CA GLU A 144 -20.98 -14.81 5.66
C GLU A 144 -20.67 -16.04 4.81
N PRO A 145 -21.00 -16.02 3.49
CA PRO A 145 -20.64 -17.09 2.58
C PRO A 145 -19.13 -17.33 2.55
N ALA A 146 -18.70 -18.59 2.61
CA ALA A 146 -17.27 -18.93 2.57
C ALA A 146 -16.56 -18.45 1.29
N LEU A 147 -17.32 -18.20 0.21
CA LEU A 147 -16.82 -17.56 -1.00
C LEU A 147 -16.15 -16.19 -0.73
N CYS A 148 -16.58 -15.47 0.31
CA CYS A 148 -15.99 -14.20 0.73
C CYS A 148 -14.52 -14.34 1.18
N LEU A 149 -14.07 -15.54 1.57
CA LEU A 149 -12.67 -15.83 1.88
C LEU A 149 -11.76 -15.79 0.64
N GLY A 150 -12.33 -15.84 -0.56
CA GLY A 150 -11.59 -15.76 -1.80
C GLY A 150 -11.96 -16.81 -2.85
N LYS A 151 -11.25 -16.78 -3.95
CA LYS A 151 -11.48 -17.71 -5.07
C LYS A 151 -11.14 -19.15 -4.66
N GLY A 152 -12.08 -20.08 -4.90
CA GLY A 152 -11.90 -21.50 -4.62
C GLY A 152 -12.55 -21.97 -3.31
N TYR A 153 -13.11 -21.06 -2.53
CA TYR A 153 -13.94 -21.39 -1.39
C TYR A 153 -15.38 -21.70 -1.82
N PRO A 154 -16.11 -22.58 -1.07
CA PRO A 154 -17.44 -23.02 -1.46
C PRO A 154 -18.48 -21.89 -1.35
N GLU A 155 -19.40 -21.84 -2.32
CA GLU A 155 -20.47 -20.84 -2.35
C GLU A 155 -21.68 -21.20 -1.49
N ASN A 156 -21.83 -22.49 -1.13
CA ASN A 156 -23.05 -23.05 -0.54
C ASN A 156 -22.92 -23.35 0.96
N MET A 157 -21.93 -22.76 1.63
CA MET A 157 -21.75 -22.85 3.08
C MET A 157 -21.22 -21.54 3.63
N THR A 158 -21.44 -21.32 4.92
CA THR A 158 -20.88 -20.17 5.63
C THR A 158 -19.40 -20.40 5.97
N VAL A 159 -18.72 -19.33 6.40
CA VAL A 159 -17.34 -19.42 6.90
C VAL A 159 -17.27 -20.38 8.09
N ALA A 160 -18.26 -20.33 9.00
CA ALA A 160 -18.32 -21.23 10.16
C ALA A 160 -18.47 -22.70 9.75
N GLU A 161 -19.38 -23.01 8.84
CA GLU A 161 -19.58 -24.36 8.30
C GLU A 161 -18.34 -24.88 7.56
N TYR A 162 -17.68 -23.99 6.81
CA TYR A 162 -16.42 -24.32 6.14
C TYR A 162 -15.32 -24.65 7.18
N ALA A 163 -15.17 -23.81 8.22
CA ALA A 163 -14.19 -24.03 9.28
C ALA A 163 -14.42 -25.40 9.95
N GLU A 164 -15.65 -25.71 10.32
CA GLU A 164 -16.01 -27.01 10.91
C GLU A 164 -15.68 -28.17 9.96
N SER A 165 -16.02 -28.04 8.66
CA SER A 165 -15.76 -29.08 7.65
C SER A 165 -14.26 -29.39 7.47
N LYS A 166 -13.40 -28.42 7.78
CA LYS A 166 -11.93 -28.54 7.73
C LYS A 166 -11.29 -28.92 9.05
N GLY A 167 -12.08 -29.00 10.14
CA GLY A 167 -11.60 -29.33 11.49
C GLY A 167 -10.98 -28.15 12.23
N TYR A 168 -11.16 -26.90 11.76
CA TYR A 168 -10.80 -25.72 12.52
C TYR A 168 -11.70 -25.60 13.76
N THR A 169 -11.11 -25.32 14.90
CA THR A 169 -11.82 -25.18 16.17
C THR A 169 -12.08 -23.74 16.58
N ARG A 170 -11.40 -22.80 15.91
CA ARG A 170 -11.56 -21.36 16.13
C ARG A 170 -11.46 -20.60 14.81
N ILE A 171 -12.24 -19.54 14.73
CA ILE A 171 -12.19 -18.58 13.63
C ILE A 171 -11.71 -17.25 14.19
N ILE A 172 -10.64 -16.73 13.65
CA ILE A 172 -9.96 -15.51 14.12
C ILE A 172 -10.01 -14.46 13.04
N ARG A 173 -10.56 -13.29 13.36
CA ARG A 173 -10.42 -12.07 12.55
C ARG A 173 -9.18 -11.32 13.00
N VAL A 174 -8.44 -10.78 12.04
CA VAL A 174 -7.28 -9.94 12.34
C VAL A 174 -7.35 -8.63 11.58
N GLY A 175 -6.69 -7.63 12.11
CA GLY A 175 -6.57 -6.35 11.45
C GLY A 175 -5.40 -5.55 11.98
N VAL A 176 -5.14 -4.44 11.31
CA VAL A 176 -4.11 -3.47 11.65
C VAL A 176 -4.77 -2.12 11.90
N SER A 177 -4.29 -1.40 12.89
CA SER A 177 -4.56 0.02 13.11
C SER A 177 -3.27 0.71 13.52
N GLU A 178 -3.29 2.01 13.41
CA GLU A 178 -2.26 2.84 14.03
C GLU A 178 -2.29 2.69 15.55
N ASP A 179 -1.12 2.78 16.19
CA ASP A 179 -1.04 2.87 17.65
C ASP A 179 -1.20 4.33 18.07
N ARG A 180 -2.22 4.61 18.87
CA ARG A 180 -2.56 5.96 19.33
C ARG A 180 -2.04 6.16 20.75
N ASP A 181 -1.55 7.37 21.02
CA ASP A 181 -1.13 7.78 22.36
C ASP A 181 -2.33 7.87 23.34
N GLU A 182 -2.06 8.23 24.58
CA GLU A 182 -3.07 8.37 25.65
C GLU A 182 -4.11 9.47 25.34
N ASN A 183 -3.79 10.42 24.43
CA ASN A 183 -4.67 11.49 23.98
C ASN A 183 -5.44 11.13 22.70
N GLY A 184 -5.17 9.95 22.13
CA GLY A 184 -5.78 9.48 20.91
C GLY A 184 -5.10 9.99 19.63
N HIS A 185 -3.89 10.57 19.72
CA HIS A 185 -3.13 11.00 18.55
C HIS A 185 -2.27 9.86 18.01
N ALA A 186 -2.14 9.81 16.71
CA ALA A 186 -1.19 8.98 15.96
C ALA A 186 -0.44 9.86 14.95
N ASP A 187 0.75 9.44 14.57
CA ASP A 187 1.57 10.15 13.58
C ASP A 187 1.05 9.93 12.15
N PHE A 188 0.17 8.96 11.96
CA PHE A 188 -0.51 8.66 10.69
C PHE A 188 -1.86 7.99 10.98
N ASP A 189 -2.75 7.99 9.98
CA ASP A 189 -4.04 7.31 10.04
C ASP A 189 -4.09 6.19 9.00
N ILE A 190 -4.63 5.03 9.35
CA ILE A 190 -4.90 3.95 8.40
C ILE A 190 -6.28 4.18 7.76
N SER A 191 -6.27 4.63 6.50
CA SER A 191 -7.47 5.01 5.75
C SER A 191 -8.11 3.84 4.99
N SER A 192 -7.33 2.80 4.67
CA SER A 192 -7.81 1.64 3.92
C SER A 192 -7.04 0.38 4.30
N ARG A 193 -7.75 -0.75 4.31
CA ARG A 193 -7.18 -2.07 4.56
C ARG A 193 -7.95 -3.14 3.80
N GLU A 194 -7.25 -4.19 3.41
CA GLU A 194 -7.80 -5.39 2.75
C GLU A 194 -7.01 -6.62 3.17
N GLY A 195 -7.69 -7.73 3.34
CA GLY A 195 -7.09 -9.03 3.64
C GLY A 195 -7.28 -10.04 2.52
N VAL A 196 -6.27 -10.85 2.28
CA VAL A 196 -6.31 -11.94 1.30
C VAL A 196 -5.78 -13.22 1.94
N MET A 197 -6.61 -14.25 1.91
CA MET A 197 -6.23 -15.58 2.41
C MET A 197 -5.10 -16.18 1.60
N THR A 198 -4.12 -16.77 2.28
CA THR A 198 -2.99 -17.48 1.70
C THR A 198 -2.92 -18.91 2.24
N GLU A 199 -2.07 -19.75 1.69
CA GLU A 199 -1.83 -21.10 2.21
C GLU A 199 -1.23 -21.11 3.63
N THR A 200 -0.59 -20.03 4.02
CA THR A 200 0.14 -19.94 5.30
C THR A 200 -0.54 -19.08 6.35
N GLY A 201 -1.59 -18.36 5.98
CA GLY A 201 -2.28 -17.42 6.86
C GLY A 201 -3.08 -16.38 6.07
N LEU A 202 -2.91 -15.12 6.40
CA LEU A 202 -3.57 -14.00 5.74
C LEU A 202 -2.52 -12.92 5.40
N THR A 203 -2.60 -12.36 4.21
CA THR A 203 -1.90 -11.14 3.86
C THR A 203 -2.84 -9.96 4.05
N LEU A 204 -2.45 -8.99 4.88
CA LEU A 204 -3.16 -7.74 5.10
C LEU A 204 -2.45 -6.63 4.35
N SER A 205 -3.18 -5.85 3.59
CA SER A 205 -2.70 -4.63 2.96
C SER A 205 -3.31 -3.42 3.64
N ALA A 206 -2.51 -2.38 3.87
CA ALA A 206 -2.96 -1.16 4.51
C ALA A 206 -2.37 0.06 3.81
N LEU A 207 -3.16 1.14 3.79
CA LEU A 207 -2.74 2.47 3.37
C LEU A 207 -2.71 3.37 4.61
N GLY A 208 -1.53 3.86 4.97
CA GLY A 208 -1.33 4.87 5.99
C GLY A 208 -1.21 6.25 5.36
N GLU A 209 -1.89 7.23 5.92
CA GLU A 209 -1.83 8.64 5.50
C GLU A 209 -1.22 9.47 6.63
N GLY A 210 -0.24 10.31 6.31
CA GLY A 210 0.46 11.15 7.28
C GLY A 210 1.53 12.01 6.63
N ALA A 211 2.16 12.87 7.41
CA ALA A 211 3.31 13.62 6.97
C ALA A 211 4.58 12.88 7.43
N PHE A 212 5.35 12.37 6.50
CA PHE A 212 6.56 11.61 6.78
C PHE A 212 7.80 12.38 6.33
N ASP A 213 8.80 12.43 7.22
CA ASP A 213 10.14 12.94 6.92
C ASP A 213 11.01 11.83 6.27
N GLU A 214 12.31 12.05 6.14
CA GLU A 214 13.26 11.12 5.50
C GLU A 214 13.16 9.65 5.99
N THR A 215 12.68 9.46 7.21
CA THR A 215 12.49 8.16 7.84
C THR A 215 11.18 8.18 8.63
N ALA A 216 10.27 7.29 8.31
CA ALA A 216 9.00 7.14 9.01
C ALA A 216 9.10 6.02 10.05
N GLU A 217 9.00 6.38 11.34
CA GLU A 217 8.82 5.42 12.42
C GLU A 217 7.32 5.20 12.64
N MET A 218 6.82 4.04 12.26
CA MET A 218 5.39 3.74 12.31
C MET A 218 5.09 2.75 13.44
N ALA A 219 4.15 3.11 14.28
CA ALA A 219 3.67 2.26 15.37
C ALA A 219 2.28 1.73 15.05
N PHE A 220 2.14 0.40 15.12
CA PHE A 220 0.92 -0.32 14.79
C PHE A 220 0.39 -1.06 16.01
N ARG A 221 -0.92 -1.20 16.05
CA ARG A 221 -1.63 -2.11 16.94
C ARG A 221 -2.36 -3.14 16.09
N MET A 222 -1.80 -4.36 16.05
CA MET A 222 -2.47 -5.51 15.45
C MET A 222 -3.49 -6.05 16.43
N TRP A 223 -4.69 -6.32 15.97
CA TRP A 223 -5.74 -6.90 16.81
C TRP A 223 -6.17 -8.25 16.26
N VAL A 224 -6.47 -9.14 17.20
CA VAL A 224 -6.92 -10.51 16.99
C VAL A 224 -8.24 -10.67 17.71
N ILE A 225 -9.30 -11.00 16.98
CA ILE A 225 -10.67 -11.12 17.49
C ILE A 225 -11.14 -12.55 17.29
N ASP A 226 -11.70 -13.19 18.31
CA ASP A 226 -12.46 -14.42 18.12
C ASP A 226 -13.77 -14.08 17.42
N ALA A 227 -13.92 -14.55 16.18
CA ALA A 227 -15.02 -14.16 15.33
C ALA A 227 -16.39 -14.69 15.78
N MET A 228 -16.39 -15.79 16.55
CA MET A 228 -17.62 -16.37 17.08
C MET A 228 -18.09 -15.69 18.36
N ALA A 229 -17.14 -15.27 19.20
CA ALA A 229 -17.43 -14.58 20.47
C ALA A 229 -17.49 -13.06 20.32
N GLU A 230 -16.99 -12.51 19.21
CA GLU A 230 -16.80 -11.07 18.98
C GLU A 230 -15.93 -10.38 20.05
N GLU A 231 -15.00 -11.13 20.60
CA GLU A 231 -14.11 -10.65 21.67
C GLU A 231 -12.68 -10.50 21.17
N VAL A 232 -12.04 -9.40 21.58
CA VAL A 232 -10.60 -9.21 21.35
C VAL A 232 -9.83 -10.16 22.22
N VAL A 233 -9.17 -11.15 21.63
CA VAL A 233 -8.37 -12.16 22.35
C VAL A 233 -6.92 -11.73 22.49
N GLU A 234 -6.42 -10.87 21.59
CA GLU A 234 -5.05 -10.39 21.65
C GLU A 234 -4.90 -9.02 20.98
N ARG A 235 -3.97 -8.22 21.48
CA ARG A 235 -3.47 -7.00 20.83
C ARG A 235 -1.96 -7.08 20.77
N VAL A 236 -1.40 -7.07 19.58
CA VAL A 236 0.02 -7.23 19.34
C VAL A 236 0.60 -5.89 18.90
N PRO A 237 1.43 -5.24 19.73
CA PRO A 237 2.11 -4.02 19.32
C PRO A 237 3.22 -4.36 18.32
N MET A 238 3.41 -3.48 17.36
CA MET A 238 4.45 -3.61 16.36
C MET A 238 4.95 -2.21 15.97
N THR A 239 6.24 -2.07 15.74
CA THR A 239 6.83 -0.86 15.16
C THR A 239 7.64 -1.23 13.93
N ALA A 240 7.68 -0.34 12.96
CA ALA A 240 8.49 -0.49 11.76
C ALA A 240 9.11 0.85 11.37
N THR A 241 10.27 0.79 10.74
CA THR A 241 10.97 1.96 10.24
C THR A 241 11.02 1.87 8.71
N LEU A 242 10.39 2.82 8.03
CA LEU A 242 10.37 2.92 6.58
C LEU A 242 11.31 4.04 6.10
N HIS A 243 11.96 3.83 4.99
CA HIS A 243 12.57 4.89 4.22
C HIS A 243 11.49 5.67 3.47
N VAL A 244 11.58 6.98 3.43
CA VAL A 244 10.65 7.84 2.71
C VAL A 244 11.28 8.24 1.38
N ASP A 245 10.62 7.91 0.27
CA ASP A 245 11.09 8.25 -1.06
C ASP A 245 10.98 9.75 -1.32
N GLU A 246 12.01 10.33 -1.93
CA GLU A 246 11.99 11.73 -2.32
C GLU A 246 10.94 11.99 -3.43
N PRO A 247 10.32 13.18 -3.44
CA PRO A 247 9.43 13.56 -4.54
C PRO A 247 10.17 13.53 -5.88
N LEU A 248 9.49 13.09 -6.93
CA LEU A 248 10.01 13.18 -8.30
C LEU A 248 10.08 14.62 -8.79
N TRP A 249 9.11 15.43 -8.37
CA TRP A 249 9.04 16.85 -8.71
C TRP A 249 8.10 17.58 -7.74
N THR A 250 8.30 18.89 -7.67
CA THR A 250 7.37 19.83 -7.03
C THR A 250 7.05 20.96 -8.01
N ALA A 251 5.83 21.46 -7.94
CA ALA A 251 5.41 22.60 -8.75
C ALA A 251 4.45 23.46 -7.93
N SER A 252 4.55 24.77 -8.09
CA SER A 252 3.71 25.69 -7.34
C SER A 252 3.37 26.96 -8.13
N ALA A 253 2.29 27.62 -7.72
CA ALA A 253 1.94 28.96 -8.19
C ALA A 253 1.36 29.77 -7.02
N SER A 254 1.89 30.96 -6.82
CA SER A 254 1.23 32.00 -6.03
C SER A 254 0.48 32.91 -6.99
N VAL A 255 -0.83 32.94 -6.85
CA VAL A 255 -1.73 33.66 -7.77
C VAL A 255 -2.75 34.49 -6.98
N ALA A 256 -3.48 35.32 -7.65
CA ALA A 256 -4.64 36.02 -7.08
C ALA A 256 -5.73 36.06 -8.17
N LEU A 257 -6.30 34.88 -8.42
CA LEU A 257 -7.30 34.70 -9.49
C LEU A 257 -8.69 34.74 -8.90
N ASP A 258 -9.42 35.81 -9.19
CA ASP A 258 -10.81 35.91 -8.80
C ASP A 258 -11.65 34.87 -9.52
N TYR A 259 -12.49 34.18 -8.75
CA TYR A 259 -13.42 33.16 -9.23
C TYR A 259 -14.82 33.45 -8.70
N PRO A 260 -15.46 34.52 -9.22
CA PRO A 260 -16.70 35.05 -8.68
C PRO A 260 -17.87 34.07 -8.80
N GLU A 261 -17.90 33.21 -9.82
CA GLU A 261 -18.94 32.19 -9.97
C GLU A 261 -18.94 31.18 -8.82
N ALA A 262 -17.79 30.95 -8.22
CA ALA A 262 -17.62 30.07 -7.07
C ALA A 262 -17.60 30.82 -5.73
N GLY A 263 -17.65 32.14 -5.72
CA GLY A 263 -17.56 32.98 -4.53
C GLY A 263 -16.19 32.92 -3.85
N VAL A 264 -15.11 32.60 -4.57
CA VAL A 264 -13.78 32.48 -4.02
C VAL A 264 -12.73 33.20 -4.88
N ARG A 265 -11.55 33.37 -4.33
CA ARG A 265 -10.32 33.76 -5.06
C ARG A 265 -9.30 32.67 -4.82
N ILE A 266 -8.71 32.14 -5.87
CA ILE A 266 -7.57 31.20 -5.78
C ILE A 266 -6.31 31.98 -5.47
N ASP A 267 -5.65 31.67 -4.37
CA ASP A 267 -4.46 32.35 -3.87
C ASP A 267 -3.18 31.58 -4.18
N GLY A 268 -3.26 30.26 -4.34
CA GLY A 268 -2.10 29.45 -4.65
C GLY A 268 -2.42 28.00 -4.93
N VAL A 269 -1.47 27.34 -5.56
CA VAL A 269 -1.47 25.89 -5.81
C VAL A 269 -0.09 25.35 -5.48
N GLU A 270 -0.05 24.24 -4.78
CA GLU A 270 1.13 23.46 -4.49
C GLU A 270 0.88 22.04 -4.95
N MET A 271 1.81 21.43 -5.68
CA MET A 271 1.73 20.06 -6.17
C MET A 271 3.04 19.34 -5.93
N THR A 272 2.96 18.12 -5.43
CA THR A 272 4.11 17.24 -5.21
C THR A 272 3.84 15.92 -5.91
N GLY A 273 4.66 15.57 -6.88
CA GLY A 273 4.57 14.30 -7.60
C GLY A 273 5.53 13.27 -7.04
N THR A 274 5.02 12.09 -6.76
CA THR A 274 5.78 10.93 -6.29
C THR A 274 5.52 9.73 -7.20
N VAL A 275 6.16 8.60 -6.94
CA VAL A 275 5.88 7.34 -7.64
C VAL A 275 4.46 6.81 -7.36
N MET A 276 3.86 7.23 -6.25
CA MET A 276 2.55 6.77 -5.79
C MET A 276 1.41 7.68 -6.23
N GLY A 277 1.64 8.98 -6.40
CA GLY A 277 0.60 9.92 -6.76
C GLY A 277 1.08 11.36 -6.86
N ILE A 278 0.16 12.25 -7.14
CA ILE A 278 0.34 13.69 -7.04
C ILE A 278 -0.49 14.17 -5.85
N TYR A 279 0.15 14.82 -4.91
CA TYR A 279 -0.52 15.50 -3.80
C TYR A 279 -0.66 16.97 -4.17
N SER A 280 -1.89 17.43 -4.23
CA SER A 280 -2.21 18.79 -4.62
C SER A 280 -2.88 19.53 -3.48
N LYS A 281 -2.50 20.78 -3.26
CA LYS A 281 -3.10 21.70 -2.31
C LYS A 281 -3.45 22.99 -3.02
N VAL A 282 -4.72 23.31 -3.09
CA VAL A 282 -5.22 24.59 -3.62
C VAL A 282 -5.61 25.46 -2.42
N THR A 283 -4.98 26.60 -2.30
CA THR A 283 -5.29 27.63 -1.30
C THR A 283 -6.23 28.64 -1.92
N PHE A 284 -7.33 28.96 -1.26
CA PHE A 284 -8.29 29.94 -1.72
C PHE A 284 -8.88 30.76 -0.56
N THR A 285 -9.39 31.95 -0.88
CA THR A 285 -10.10 32.82 0.05
C THR A 285 -11.56 32.96 -0.39
N VAL A 286 -12.50 32.78 0.54
CA VAL A 286 -13.93 33.03 0.30
C VAL A 286 -14.13 34.55 0.14
N THR A 287 -14.65 34.97 -1.00
CA THR A 287 -14.89 36.39 -1.34
C THR A 287 -16.37 36.74 -1.35
N ASP A 288 -17.24 35.75 -1.56
CA ASP A 288 -18.71 35.89 -1.44
C ASP A 288 -19.27 34.68 -0.70
N GLN A 289 -19.56 34.89 0.57
CA GLN A 289 -20.03 33.83 1.46
C GLN A 289 -21.36 33.24 1.00
N ALA A 290 -22.25 34.06 0.42
CA ALA A 290 -23.57 33.59 -0.01
C ALA A 290 -23.47 32.64 -1.22
N ILE A 291 -22.55 32.91 -2.16
CA ILE A 291 -22.29 32.03 -3.29
C ILE A 291 -21.61 30.76 -2.79
N TYR A 292 -20.56 30.89 -1.95
CA TYR A 292 -19.84 29.75 -1.38
C TYR A 292 -20.76 28.82 -0.57
N ASP A 293 -21.61 29.38 0.30
CA ASP A 293 -22.60 28.62 1.08
C ASP A 293 -23.67 27.97 0.19
N GLY A 294 -23.92 28.52 -0.99
CA GLY A 294 -24.83 27.95 -1.99
C GLY A 294 -24.43 26.56 -2.48
N TYR A 295 -23.15 26.17 -2.29
CA TYR A 295 -22.70 24.80 -2.53
C TYR A 295 -23.06 23.85 -1.38
N ASP A 296 -23.58 24.34 -0.26
CA ASP A 296 -24.14 23.60 0.89
C ASP A 296 -23.25 22.41 1.32
N LEU A 297 -22.04 22.67 1.79
CA LEU A 297 -21.03 21.67 2.13
C LEU A 297 -20.64 20.72 0.98
N GLY A 298 -21.17 20.96 -0.19
CA GLY A 298 -20.86 20.21 -1.42
C GLY A 298 -19.94 20.95 -2.38
N PHE A 299 -19.26 22.02 -1.92
CA PHE A 299 -18.22 22.69 -2.71
C PHE A 299 -17.00 21.80 -2.86
N TRP A 300 -16.57 21.63 -4.12
CA TRP A 300 -15.38 20.85 -4.46
C TRP A 300 -14.62 21.55 -5.57
N LEU A 301 -13.32 21.23 -5.65
CA LEU A 301 -12.51 21.64 -6.78
C LEU A 301 -12.14 20.39 -7.61
N GLU A 302 -12.27 20.49 -8.91
CA GLU A 302 -11.71 19.53 -9.85
C GLU A 302 -10.42 20.10 -10.40
N ILE A 303 -9.35 19.32 -10.39
CA ILE A 303 -8.10 19.66 -11.05
C ILE A 303 -8.12 19.02 -12.44
N LEU A 304 -7.88 19.85 -13.45
CA LEU A 304 -7.94 19.47 -14.84
C LEU A 304 -6.53 19.50 -15.43
N ASP A 305 -6.28 18.64 -16.38
CA ASP A 305 -5.06 18.66 -17.18
C ASP A 305 -5.04 19.82 -18.20
N GLU A 306 -3.98 19.92 -18.97
CA GLU A 306 -3.81 20.92 -20.03
C GLU A 306 -4.87 20.85 -21.14
N ASN A 307 -5.57 19.71 -21.28
CA ASN A 307 -6.65 19.50 -22.26
C ASN A 307 -8.02 19.87 -21.66
N GLY A 308 -8.09 20.22 -20.39
CA GLY A 308 -9.31 20.51 -19.66
C GLY A 308 -10.07 19.26 -19.21
N GLU A 309 -9.42 18.09 -19.24
CA GLU A 309 -9.97 16.84 -18.73
C GLU A 309 -9.64 16.70 -17.25
N ARG A 310 -10.58 16.15 -16.46
CA ARG A 310 -10.34 15.91 -15.03
C ARG A 310 -9.21 14.93 -14.84
N MET A 311 -8.22 15.31 -14.06
CA MET A 311 -7.16 14.39 -13.65
C MET A 311 -7.76 13.26 -12.79
N SER A 312 -7.35 12.04 -13.07
CA SER A 312 -7.85 10.87 -12.35
C SER A 312 -7.43 10.93 -10.88
N SER A 313 -8.31 10.49 -9.99
CA SER A 313 -8.00 10.41 -8.58
C SER A 313 -6.87 9.42 -8.32
N GLY A 314 -6.01 9.75 -7.36
CA GLY A 314 -4.97 8.87 -6.82
C GLY A 314 -5.54 7.84 -5.83
N ALA A 315 -4.65 7.25 -5.06
CA ALA A 315 -5.00 6.20 -4.10
C ALA A 315 -5.51 6.72 -2.77
N LEU A 316 -5.09 7.91 -2.38
CA LEU A 316 -5.54 8.51 -1.13
C LEU A 316 -6.99 8.95 -1.23
N ALA A 317 -7.59 9.15 -0.07
CA ALA A 317 -8.99 9.58 0.04
C ALA A 317 -9.26 10.77 -0.87
N GLN A 318 -10.42 10.74 -1.51
CA GLN A 318 -10.87 11.82 -2.39
C GLN A 318 -10.95 13.12 -1.63
N GLY A 319 -10.42 14.16 -2.22
CA GLY A 319 -10.36 15.56 -1.84
C GLY A 319 -10.92 15.93 -0.46
N SER A 320 -10.10 16.51 0.35
CA SER A 320 -10.51 17.08 1.63
C SER A 320 -10.46 18.59 1.57
N MET A 321 -11.38 19.24 2.29
CA MET A 321 -11.45 20.69 2.33
C MET A 321 -11.46 21.16 3.79
N SER A 322 -10.55 22.09 4.12
CA SER A 322 -10.58 22.75 5.42
C SER A 322 -11.72 23.75 5.50
N ASN A 323 -12.24 23.98 6.70
CA ASN A 323 -13.11 25.12 6.92
C ASN A 323 -12.33 26.43 6.72
N PRO A 324 -12.96 27.50 6.20
CA PRO A 324 -12.35 28.81 6.15
C PRO A 324 -11.93 29.30 7.55
N ASP A 325 -10.75 29.88 7.63
CA ASP A 325 -10.24 30.53 8.85
C ASP A 325 -10.92 31.91 9.09
N GLU A 326 -10.45 32.65 10.08
CA GLU A 326 -10.93 33.99 10.43
C GLU A 326 -10.73 35.02 9.29
N ASN A 327 -9.86 34.75 8.34
CA ASN A 327 -9.60 35.58 7.16
C ASN A 327 -10.37 35.09 5.93
N GLY A 328 -11.15 34.04 6.07
CA GLY A 328 -11.88 33.38 4.98
C GLY A 328 -10.98 32.49 4.11
N GLN A 329 -9.74 32.20 4.53
CA GLN A 329 -8.84 31.33 3.78
C GLN A 329 -9.12 29.86 4.11
N ALA A 330 -9.14 29.05 3.07
CA ALA A 330 -9.31 27.59 3.16
C ALA A 330 -8.36 26.88 2.19
N HIS A 331 -8.26 25.57 2.38
CA HIS A 331 -7.43 24.70 1.54
C HIS A 331 -8.27 23.54 1.02
N TYR A 332 -8.08 23.22 -0.25
CA TYR A 332 -8.55 21.98 -0.86
C TYR A 332 -7.35 21.09 -1.14
N ILE A 333 -7.36 19.88 -0.59
CA ILE A 333 -6.29 18.89 -0.77
C ILE A 333 -6.88 17.73 -1.56
N ASP A 334 -6.20 17.31 -2.62
CA ASP A 334 -6.60 16.16 -3.44
C ASP A 334 -5.38 15.29 -3.78
N SER A 335 -5.62 14.01 -3.95
CA SER A 335 -4.65 13.05 -4.44
C SER A 335 -5.01 12.65 -5.85
N LEU A 336 -4.06 12.79 -6.77
CA LEU A 336 -4.23 12.53 -8.18
C LEU A 336 -3.32 11.38 -8.62
N GLN A 337 -3.60 10.81 -9.78
CA GLN A 337 -2.77 9.75 -10.36
C GLN A 337 -1.34 10.23 -10.60
N ALA A 338 -0.36 9.36 -10.32
CA ALA A 338 1.05 9.66 -10.48
C ALA A 338 1.44 10.03 -11.93
N MET A 339 2.33 11.01 -12.06
CA MET A 339 2.93 11.47 -13.31
C MET A 339 4.44 11.61 -13.15
N THR A 340 5.18 11.31 -14.22
CA THR A 340 6.65 11.40 -14.24
C THR A 340 7.20 12.82 -14.27
N GLU A 341 6.42 13.76 -14.77
CA GLU A 341 6.81 15.16 -14.95
C GLU A 341 5.73 16.10 -14.42
N ALA A 342 6.15 17.24 -13.89
CA ALA A 342 5.24 18.27 -13.43
C ALA A 342 4.43 18.85 -14.59
N PRO A 343 3.12 19.06 -14.46
CA PRO A 343 2.35 19.80 -15.44
C PRO A 343 2.78 21.27 -15.43
N THR A 344 2.85 21.90 -16.60
CA THR A 344 3.17 23.34 -16.71
C THR A 344 1.94 24.22 -16.47
N THR A 345 0.77 23.68 -16.72
CA THR A 345 -0.51 24.36 -16.50
C THR A 345 -1.55 23.38 -16.02
N ILE A 346 -2.44 23.84 -15.17
CA ILE A 346 -3.62 23.09 -14.72
C ILE A 346 -4.87 23.96 -14.86
N GLY A 347 -6.01 23.31 -15.03
CA GLY A 347 -7.31 23.95 -14.85
C GLY A 347 -7.82 23.71 -13.42
N ILE A 348 -8.48 24.68 -12.83
CA ILE A 348 -9.22 24.53 -11.58
C ILE A 348 -10.67 24.84 -11.87
N ARG A 349 -11.55 23.91 -11.52
CA ARG A 349 -12.98 24.03 -11.75
C ARG A 349 -13.75 23.73 -10.47
N ALA A 350 -14.51 24.70 -10.00
CA ALA A 350 -15.42 24.50 -8.90
C ALA A 350 -16.68 23.74 -9.34
N TYR A 351 -17.16 22.86 -8.50
CA TYR A 351 -18.43 22.17 -8.73
C TYR A 351 -19.13 21.83 -7.41
N SER A 352 -20.45 21.64 -7.50
CA SER A 352 -21.27 21.14 -6.41
C SER A 352 -21.42 19.63 -6.51
N CYS A 353 -21.03 18.91 -5.46
CA CYS A 353 -21.25 17.46 -5.42
C CYS A 353 -22.74 17.10 -5.40
N TRP A 354 -23.61 17.98 -4.96
CA TRP A 354 -25.04 17.73 -4.81
C TRP A 354 -25.79 18.01 -6.12
N THR A 355 -25.67 19.23 -6.65
CA THR A 355 -26.39 19.64 -7.88
C THR A 355 -25.69 19.14 -9.15
N LYS A 356 -24.41 18.78 -9.07
CA LYS A 356 -23.53 18.45 -10.20
C LYS A 356 -23.29 19.63 -11.14
N GLU A 357 -23.61 20.85 -10.72
CA GLU A 357 -23.29 22.07 -11.46
C GLU A 357 -21.79 22.33 -11.42
N ARG A 358 -21.23 22.77 -12.54
CA ARG A 358 -19.83 23.07 -12.73
C ARG A 358 -19.68 24.47 -13.26
N CYS A 359 -18.78 25.23 -12.65
CA CYS A 359 -18.34 26.51 -13.18
C CYS A 359 -17.38 26.34 -14.39
N GLU A 360 -17.10 27.41 -15.10
CA GLU A 360 -15.99 27.42 -16.08
C GLU A 360 -14.66 27.22 -15.33
N ALA A 361 -13.73 26.50 -15.97
CA ALA A 361 -12.42 26.29 -15.39
C ALA A 361 -11.56 27.56 -15.55
N ILE A 362 -10.79 27.87 -14.50
CA ILE A 362 -9.72 28.86 -14.59
C ILE A 362 -8.38 28.15 -14.78
N THR A 363 -7.47 28.76 -15.55
CA THR A 363 -6.15 28.18 -15.81
C THR A 363 -5.11 28.79 -14.91
N VAL A 364 -4.27 27.95 -14.30
CA VAL A 364 -3.13 28.33 -13.49
C VAL A 364 -1.85 27.81 -14.14
N THR A 365 -0.88 28.69 -14.34
CA THR A 365 0.47 28.30 -14.78
C THR A 365 1.31 28.00 -13.56
N LEU A 366 1.91 26.82 -13.52
CA LEU A 366 2.79 26.37 -12.42
C LEU A 366 4.25 26.74 -12.74
N GLY A 367 5.00 27.05 -11.70
CA GLY A 367 6.44 27.21 -11.73
C GLY A 367 7.11 26.06 -10.98
N GLU A 368 8.42 25.85 -11.25
CA GLU A 368 9.27 24.92 -10.50
C GLU A 368 9.57 25.46 -9.08
#